data_dc35484db25d58dd48d0eb1f9c7f5187
#
_entry.id   dc35484db25d58dd48d0eb1f9c7f5187
#
_cell.length_a   1.000
_cell.length_b   1.000
_cell.length_c   1.000
_cell.angle_alpha   90.00
_cell.angle_beta   90.00
_cell.angle_gamma   90.00
#
_symmetry.space_group_name_H-M   'P 1'
#
loop_
_entity.id
_entity.type
_entity.pdbx_description
1 polymer ?
#
loop_
_entity_poly.entity_id
_entity_poly.type
_entity_poly.pdbx_seq_one_letter_code
_entity_poly.pdbx_strand_id
1 'polypeptide(L)'
;MTLSKNRSRLEDLATQAWIFGYPLLIAAVSRDVMTAVPSPVAMKAPLNQFAYARTTPDASFTDVVSPNADTLYSSGWLDVSTEPQVLSLPDFGTRYWLVPILDAWSDVFTVPGSRTVGRTGGPYLVAGPDWKGNVPKGLTLLRSPTAMNWIVARYATSGGTDLAEVHSLQDRTRLTPLSEWTGDPQDYTPGEVPVNPAVDTRTPPV
;
A
#
# COMPACT_ATOMS: atom_id res chain seq x y z
N MET A 1 -24.69 -13.91 42.15
CA MET A 1 -25.30 -13.87 40.78
C MET A 1 -24.82 -12.65 39.93
N THR A 2 -24.43 -11.51 40.50
CA THR A 2 -24.01 -10.29 39.80
C THR A 2 -22.60 -10.35 39.18
N LEU A 3 -21.63 -11.01 39.88
CA LEU A 3 -20.24 -11.10 39.40
C LEU A 3 -20.08 -11.99 38.16
N SER A 4 -20.83 -13.07 38.07
CA SER A 4 -20.80 -13.96 36.89
C SER A 4 -21.36 -13.29 35.62
N LYS A 5 -22.46 -12.53 35.74
CA LYS A 5 -23.02 -11.76 34.61
C LYS A 5 -22.07 -10.65 34.13
N ASN A 6 -21.38 -9.97 35.05
CA ASN A 6 -20.41 -8.95 34.69
C ASN A 6 -19.19 -9.54 33.97
N ARG A 7 -18.71 -10.71 34.40
CA ARG A 7 -17.61 -11.42 33.76
C ARG A 7 -17.96 -11.80 32.33
N SER A 8 -19.11 -12.46 32.12
CA SER A 8 -19.59 -12.83 30.78
C SER A 8 -19.71 -11.60 29.85
N ARG A 9 -20.26 -10.48 30.37
CA ARG A 9 -20.35 -9.23 29.58
C ARG A 9 -18.99 -8.65 29.20
N LEU A 10 -17.98 -8.73 30.07
CA LEU A 10 -16.61 -8.29 29.77
C LEU A 10 -15.95 -9.17 28.72
N GLU A 11 -16.14 -10.49 28.80
CA GLU A 11 -15.64 -11.45 27.82
C GLU A 11 -16.27 -11.20 26.43
N ASP A 12 -17.58 -10.94 26.38
CA ASP A 12 -18.29 -10.60 25.15
C ASP A 12 -17.78 -9.28 24.54
N LEU A 13 -17.58 -8.24 25.35
CA LEU A 13 -17.05 -6.95 24.89
C LEU A 13 -15.61 -7.08 24.40
N ALA A 14 -14.78 -7.84 25.09
CA ALA A 14 -13.39 -8.09 24.68
C ALA A 14 -13.36 -8.83 23.33
N THR A 15 -14.21 -9.82 23.14
CA THR A 15 -14.34 -10.56 21.88
C THR A 15 -14.78 -9.63 20.74
N GLN A 16 -15.78 -8.79 20.99
CA GLN A 16 -16.24 -7.82 19.97
C GLN A 16 -15.14 -6.79 19.64
N ALA A 17 -14.43 -6.27 20.64
CA ALA A 17 -13.32 -5.34 20.43
C ALA A 17 -12.18 -5.98 19.62
N TRP A 18 -11.88 -7.26 19.91
CA TRP A 18 -10.88 -8.02 19.14
C TRP A 18 -11.29 -8.19 17.68
N ILE A 19 -12.51 -8.66 17.43
CA ILE A 19 -13.03 -8.83 16.06
C ILE A 19 -13.01 -7.51 15.31
N PHE A 20 -13.46 -6.42 15.95
CA PHE A 20 -13.47 -5.09 15.35
C PHE A 20 -12.06 -4.58 15.04
N GLY A 21 -11.11 -4.72 15.97
CA GLY A 21 -9.75 -4.19 15.83
C GLY A 21 -8.81 -5.07 14.99
N TYR A 22 -9.18 -6.33 14.72
CA TYR A 22 -8.31 -7.30 14.06
C TYR A 22 -7.80 -6.85 12.68
N PRO A 23 -8.63 -6.29 11.76
CA PRO A 23 -8.13 -5.79 10.47
C PRO A 23 -7.05 -4.73 10.63
N LEU A 24 -7.23 -3.80 11.56
CA LEU A 24 -6.25 -2.75 11.84
C LEU A 24 -4.92 -3.32 12.37
N LEU A 25 -5.01 -4.29 13.29
CA LEU A 25 -3.83 -4.97 13.84
C LEU A 25 -3.06 -5.72 12.77
N ILE A 26 -3.74 -6.51 11.94
CA ILE A 26 -3.06 -7.29 10.90
C ILE A 26 -2.46 -6.38 9.83
N ALA A 27 -3.13 -5.28 9.46
CA ALA A 27 -2.58 -4.28 8.57
C ALA A 27 -1.30 -3.63 9.14
N ALA A 28 -1.31 -3.27 10.44
CA ALA A 28 -0.14 -2.69 11.11
C ALA A 28 1.04 -3.68 11.14
N VAL A 29 0.81 -4.94 11.52
CA VAL A 29 1.84 -5.99 11.52
C VAL A 29 2.39 -6.22 10.11
N SER A 30 1.52 -6.30 9.10
CA SER A 30 1.92 -6.48 7.70
C SER A 30 2.79 -5.32 7.22
N ARG A 31 2.39 -4.08 7.52
CA ARG A 31 3.20 -2.89 7.25
C ARG A 31 4.59 -3.01 7.87
N ASP A 32 4.66 -3.27 9.17
CA ASP A 32 5.94 -3.32 9.90
C ASP A 32 6.90 -4.35 9.31
N VAL A 33 6.37 -5.52 8.91
CA VAL A 33 7.15 -6.57 8.26
C VAL A 33 7.59 -6.19 6.85
N MET A 34 6.67 -5.60 6.07
CA MET A 34 6.95 -5.27 4.67
C MET A 34 7.81 -4.01 4.53
N THR A 35 7.89 -3.17 5.55
CA THR A 35 8.70 -1.94 5.54
C THR A 35 10.01 -2.06 6.33
N ALA A 36 10.24 -3.15 7.07
CA ALA A 36 11.45 -3.38 7.88
C ALA A 36 12.69 -3.73 7.02
N VAL A 37 12.96 -2.95 5.99
CA VAL A 37 14.10 -3.10 5.07
C VAL A 37 14.70 -1.73 4.77
N PRO A 38 16.03 -1.62 4.61
CA PRO A 38 16.69 -0.34 4.34
C PRO A 38 16.52 0.15 2.88
N SER A 39 16.13 -0.74 1.97
CA SER A 39 15.89 -0.45 0.55
C SER A 39 14.95 -1.49 -0.04
N PRO A 40 14.30 -1.21 -1.19
CA PRO A 40 13.41 -2.17 -1.82
C PRO A 40 14.09 -3.50 -2.13
N VAL A 41 13.48 -4.60 -1.69
CA VAL A 41 13.94 -5.98 -1.92
C VAL A 41 12.73 -6.92 -2.01
N ALA A 42 12.64 -7.71 -3.08
CA ALA A 42 11.45 -8.54 -3.37
C ALA A 42 10.14 -7.72 -3.26
N MET A 43 9.21 -8.12 -2.38
CA MET A 43 7.95 -7.41 -2.15
C MET A 43 7.97 -6.49 -0.91
N LYS A 44 9.16 -6.15 -0.40
CA LYS A 44 9.37 -5.25 0.75
C LYS A 44 10.05 -3.96 0.30
N ALA A 45 9.61 -2.84 0.85
CA ALA A 45 10.23 -1.53 0.64
C ALA A 45 10.04 -0.65 1.87
N PRO A 46 10.92 0.33 2.12
CA PRO A 46 10.66 1.36 3.12
C PRO A 46 9.32 2.08 2.86
N LEU A 47 8.80 2.76 3.89
CA LEU A 47 7.60 3.61 3.72
C LEU A 47 7.79 4.60 2.57
N ASN A 48 6.70 4.89 1.86
CA ASN A 48 6.65 5.82 0.72
C ASN A 48 7.53 5.39 -0.47
N GLN A 49 7.87 4.10 -0.56
CA GLN A 49 8.58 3.51 -1.69
C GLN A 49 7.85 2.26 -2.21
N PHE A 50 8.06 1.96 -3.49
CA PHE A 50 7.53 0.74 -4.09
C PHE A 50 8.53 -0.40 -4.05
N ALA A 51 8.04 -1.59 -3.71
CA ALA A 51 8.62 -2.88 -4.03
C ALA A 51 7.98 -3.42 -5.32
N TYR A 52 8.74 -4.17 -6.11
CA TYR A 52 8.29 -4.65 -7.41
C TYR A 52 8.46 -6.18 -7.53
N ALA A 53 7.35 -6.89 -7.78
CA ALA A 53 7.42 -8.26 -8.28
C ALA A 53 7.81 -8.22 -9.76
N ARG A 54 9.01 -8.67 -10.09
CA ARG A 54 9.55 -8.64 -11.46
C ARG A 54 9.30 -9.93 -12.24
N THR A 55 8.84 -10.96 -11.55
CA THR A 55 8.53 -12.26 -12.14
C THR A 55 7.16 -12.74 -11.65
N THR A 56 6.51 -13.58 -12.40
CA THR A 56 5.34 -14.32 -11.92
C THR A 56 5.79 -15.39 -10.93
N PRO A 57 4.97 -15.70 -9.91
CA PRO A 57 5.28 -16.78 -8.97
C PRO A 57 5.33 -18.13 -9.69
N ASP A 58 6.24 -18.98 -9.26
CA ASP A 58 6.35 -20.37 -9.69
C ASP A 58 5.92 -21.34 -8.56
N ALA A 59 6.10 -22.64 -8.77
CA ALA A 59 5.69 -23.67 -7.83
C ALA A 59 6.47 -23.64 -6.48
N SER A 60 7.58 -22.91 -6.38
CA SER A 60 8.35 -22.73 -5.14
C SER A 60 7.83 -21.58 -4.28
N PHE A 61 6.93 -20.75 -4.80
CA PHE A 61 6.40 -19.60 -4.09
C PHE A 61 5.39 -20.02 -3.01
N THR A 62 5.68 -19.67 -1.74
CA THR A 62 4.91 -20.13 -0.57
C THR A 62 4.34 -18.99 0.28
N ASP A 63 4.53 -17.73 -0.11
CA ASP A 63 4.13 -16.58 0.70
C ASP A 63 2.61 -16.40 0.79
N VAL A 64 1.86 -16.92 -0.20
CA VAL A 64 0.39 -16.91 -0.20
C VAL A 64 -0.17 -18.24 -0.72
N VAL A 65 -1.38 -18.57 -0.29
CA VAL A 65 -2.04 -19.86 -0.60
C VAL A 65 -2.35 -20.01 -2.10
N SER A 66 -2.66 -18.89 -2.79
CA SER A 66 -3.02 -18.90 -4.21
C SER A 66 -2.42 -17.68 -4.91
N PRO A 67 -1.16 -17.79 -5.37
CA PRO A 67 -0.50 -16.70 -6.05
C PRO A 67 -1.13 -16.44 -7.42
N ASN A 68 -1.14 -15.16 -7.83
CA ASN A 68 -1.64 -14.73 -9.14
C ASN A 68 -0.50 -14.78 -10.17
N ALA A 69 -0.74 -15.39 -11.31
CA ALA A 69 0.21 -15.51 -12.42
C ALA A 69 -0.11 -14.57 -13.60
N ASP A 70 -1.25 -13.85 -13.57
CA ASP A 70 -1.74 -13.04 -14.71
C ASP A 70 -1.27 -11.58 -14.63
N THR A 71 -0.76 -11.16 -13.48
CA THR A 71 -0.30 -9.78 -13.26
C THR A 71 1.01 -9.75 -12.49
N LEU A 72 1.86 -8.76 -12.79
CA LEU A 72 2.95 -8.36 -11.88
C LEU A 72 2.45 -7.29 -10.91
N TYR A 73 3.13 -7.17 -9.78
CA TYR A 73 2.74 -6.28 -8.69
C TYR A 73 3.76 -5.19 -8.43
N SER A 74 3.27 -3.99 -8.05
CA SER A 74 4.04 -3.02 -7.29
C SER A 74 3.32 -2.79 -5.96
N SER A 75 4.01 -2.97 -4.84
CA SER A 75 3.44 -2.81 -3.51
C SER A 75 4.16 -1.69 -2.77
N GLY A 76 3.41 -0.83 -2.09
CA GLY A 76 3.98 0.26 -1.31
C GLY A 76 3.10 0.61 -0.13
N TRP A 77 3.72 0.77 1.04
CA TRP A 77 3.07 1.31 2.22
C TRP A 77 3.34 2.81 2.32
N LEU A 78 2.28 3.60 2.43
CA LEU A 78 2.35 5.05 2.51
C LEU A 78 2.04 5.53 3.91
N ASP A 79 2.84 6.47 4.37
CA ASP A 79 2.51 7.34 5.49
C ASP A 79 2.35 8.77 4.96
N VAL A 80 1.11 9.28 5.02
CA VAL A 80 0.75 10.63 4.60
C VAL A 80 0.35 11.51 5.79
N SER A 81 0.84 11.16 7.00
CA SER A 81 0.56 11.91 8.23
C SER A 81 1.26 13.27 8.24
N THR A 82 2.46 13.35 7.68
CA THR A 82 3.27 14.57 7.66
C THR A 82 3.09 15.35 6.36
N GLU A 83 3.16 14.68 5.22
CA GLU A 83 2.89 15.29 3.92
C GLU A 83 2.26 14.29 2.93
N PRO A 84 1.46 14.78 1.98
CA PRO A 84 0.92 13.94 0.90
C PRO A 84 2.01 13.37 0.00
N GLN A 85 1.67 12.24 -0.64
CA GLN A 85 2.51 11.62 -1.66
C GLN A 85 1.88 11.80 -3.05
N VAL A 86 2.69 12.15 -4.03
CA VAL A 86 2.26 12.16 -5.43
C VAL A 86 2.51 10.79 -6.02
N LEU A 87 1.42 10.10 -6.35
CA LEU A 87 1.44 8.83 -7.08
C LEU A 87 1.43 9.12 -8.58
N SER A 88 2.57 8.95 -9.23
CA SER A 88 2.71 9.07 -10.68
C SER A 88 2.44 7.75 -11.35
N LEU A 89 1.44 7.71 -12.25
CA LEU A 89 1.08 6.54 -13.04
C LEU A 89 1.32 6.82 -14.51
N PRO A 90 2.04 5.95 -15.25
CA PRO A 90 2.31 6.14 -16.67
C PRO A 90 1.05 5.93 -17.53
N ASP A 91 1.16 6.23 -18.82
CA ASP A 91 0.22 5.72 -19.82
C ASP A 91 0.46 4.21 -19.99
N PHE A 92 -0.59 3.42 -19.82
CA PHE A 92 -0.58 1.96 -19.90
C PHE A 92 -0.99 1.44 -21.30
N GLY A 93 -1.36 2.35 -22.21
CA GLY A 93 -1.81 1.97 -23.56
C GLY A 93 -3.04 1.07 -23.50
N THR A 94 -2.93 -0.12 -24.10
CA THR A 94 -4.02 -1.12 -24.11
C THR A 94 -3.93 -2.13 -22.97
N ARG A 95 -2.87 -2.08 -22.16
CA ARG A 95 -2.65 -3.02 -21.05
C ARG A 95 -3.68 -2.81 -19.95
N TYR A 96 -4.24 -3.90 -19.44
CA TYR A 96 -5.08 -3.85 -18.25
C TYR A 96 -4.23 -3.60 -17.00
N TRP A 97 -4.67 -2.66 -16.19
CA TRP A 97 -4.00 -2.27 -14.96
C TRP A 97 -5.01 -1.81 -13.92
N LEU A 98 -4.64 -1.89 -12.66
CA LEU A 98 -5.37 -1.31 -11.53
C LEU A 98 -4.41 -1.02 -10.37
N VAL A 99 -4.75 0.01 -9.60
CA VAL A 99 -3.99 0.47 -8.43
C VAL A 99 -4.96 0.65 -7.26
N PRO A 100 -5.40 -0.45 -6.63
CA PRO A 100 -6.17 -0.33 -5.40
C PRO A 100 -5.31 0.30 -4.30
N ILE A 101 -5.92 1.26 -3.60
CA ILE A 101 -5.35 1.88 -2.42
C ILE A 101 -6.26 1.57 -1.24
N LEU A 102 -5.68 0.93 -0.23
CA LEU A 102 -6.35 0.48 0.97
C LEU A 102 -6.01 1.44 2.10
N ASP A 103 -6.96 1.69 2.97
CA ASP A 103 -6.73 2.41 4.22
C ASP A 103 -6.17 1.49 5.32
N ALA A 104 -5.98 2.02 6.53
CA ALA A 104 -5.45 1.26 7.67
C ALA A 104 -6.38 0.12 8.14
N TRP A 105 -7.64 0.12 7.76
CA TRP A 105 -8.63 -0.92 8.06
C TRP A 105 -8.71 -2.00 6.97
N SER A 106 -7.86 -1.90 5.95
CA SER A 106 -7.88 -2.74 4.75
C SER A 106 -9.09 -2.50 3.82
N ASP A 107 -9.79 -1.39 4.00
CA ASP A 107 -10.85 -0.99 3.09
C ASP A 107 -10.27 -0.31 1.84
N VAL A 108 -10.70 -0.76 0.67
CA VAL A 108 -10.29 -0.17 -0.61
C VAL A 108 -11.10 1.10 -0.85
N PHE A 109 -10.51 2.27 -0.61
CA PHE A 109 -11.23 3.55 -0.78
C PHE A 109 -11.14 4.12 -2.20
N THR A 110 -10.17 3.69 -3.01
CA THR A 110 -10.05 4.11 -4.41
C THR A 110 -9.27 3.09 -5.24
N VAL A 111 -9.60 3.02 -6.53
CA VAL A 111 -8.94 2.11 -7.49
C VAL A 111 -8.75 2.83 -8.83
N PRO A 112 -7.73 3.68 -9.02
CA PRO A 112 -7.34 4.08 -10.36
C PRO A 112 -7.01 2.85 -11.20
N GLY A 113 -7.51 2.79 -12.43
CA GLY A 113 -7.31 1.61 -13.27
C GLY A 113 -8.07 1.68 -14.59
N SER A 114 -7.87 0.66 -15.42
CA SER A 114 -8.46 0.58 -16.76
C SER A 114 -10.00 0.74 -16.77
N ARG A 115 -10.68 0.33 -15.68
CA ARG A 115 -12.14 0.39 -15.56
C ARG A 115 -12.68 1.69 -14.97
N THR A 116 -11.83 2.47 -14.32
CA THR A 116 -12.24 3.69 -13.59
C THR A 116 -11.78 4.96 -14.30
N VAL A 117 -10.52 5.01 -14.73
CA VAL A 117 -9.91 6.19 -15.34
C VAL A 117 -9.41 5.94 -16.77
N GLY A 118 -9.52 4.71 -17.26
CA GLY A 118 -9.14 4.35 -18.62
C GLY A 118 -7.67 4.00 -18.78
N ARG A 119 -7.12 4.30 -19.96
CA ARG A 119 -5.77 3.86 -20.35
C ARG A 119 -4.66 4.75 -19.77
N THR A 120 -4.92 6.02 -19.71
CA THR A 120 -3.95 7.02 -19.24
C THR A 120 -3.95 7.03 -17.72
N GLY A 121 -2.79 6.84 -17.13
CA GLY A 121 -2.61 6.93 -15.69
C GLY A 121 -2.81 8.37 -15.22
N GLY A 122 -1.76 9.03 -14.83
CA GLY A 122 -1.74 10.43 -14.41
C GLY A 122 -1.14 10.58 -13.03
N PRO A 123 -0.89 11.82 -12.61
CA PRO A 123 -0.44 12.12 -11.26
C PRO A 123 -1.63 12.30 -10.32
N TYR A 124 -1.60 11.58 -9.21
CA TYR A 124 -2.59 11.65 -8.14
C TYR A 124 -1.93 12.13 -6.85
N LEU A 125 -2.60 13.00 -6.12
CA LEU A 125 -2.19 13.42 -4.79
C LEU A 125 -2.88 12.56 -3.74
N VAL A 126 -2.17 11.64 -3.11
CA VAL A 126 -2.68 10.86 -1.98
C VAL A 126 -2.45 11.66 -0.71
N ALA A 127 -3.52 12.15 -0.09
CA ALA A 127 -3.47 12.98 1.10
C ALA A 127 -4.26 12.37 2.24
N GLY A 128 -3.77 12.55 3.47
CA GLY A 128 -4.44 12.09 4.68
C GLY A 128 -5.75 12.85 4.99
N PRO A 129 -6.53 12.38 5.98
CA PRO A 129 -7.84 12.96 6.29
C PRO A 129 -7.76 14.42 6.72
N ASP A 130 -6.72 14.78 7.45
CA ASP A 130 -6.56 16.12 8.05
C ASP A 130 -5.78 17.11 7.18
N TRP A 131 -5.24 16.66 6.04
CA TRP A 131 -4.50 17.57 5.16
C TRP A 131 -5.42 18.64 4.57
N LYS A 132 -5.01 19.92 4.69
CA LYS A 132 -5.77 21.11 4.29
C LYS A 132 -5.05 22.00 3.28
N GLY A 133 -3.93 21.51 2.72
CA GLY A 133 -3.18 22.25 1.71
C GLY A 133 -3.94 22.38 0.39
N ASN A 134 -3.41 23.21 -0.49
CA ASN A 134 -3.95 23.37 -1.84
C ASN A 134 -3.45 22.26 -2.76
N VAL A 135 -4.35 21.71 -3.58
CA VAL A 135 -3.98 20.72 -4.60
C VAL A 135 -3.26 21.44 -5.75
N PRO A 136 -2.00 21.10 -6.05
CA PRO A 136 -1.31 21.67 -7.19
C PRO A 136 -2.03 21.43 -8.52
N LYS A 137 -1.91 22.37 -9.44
CA LYS A 137 -2.52 22.23 -10.77
C LYS A 137 -2.02 20.96 -11.47
N GLY A 138 -2.94 20.19 -12.01
CA GLY A 138 -2.64 18.95 -12.75
C GLY A 138 -2.65 17.71 -11.90
N LEU A 139 -2.76 17.80 -10.55
CA LEU A 139 -2.94 16.67 -9.68
C LEU A 139 -4.42 16.38 -9.42
N THR A 140 -4.77 15.11 -9.37
CA THR A 140 -6.10 14.65 -8.91
C THR A 140 -6.00 14.22 -7.45
N LEU A 141 -6.79 14.83 -6.56
CA LEU A 141 -6.77 14.50 -5.13
C LEU A 141 -7.44 13.15 -4.87
N LEU A 142 -6.73 12.27 -4.20
CA LEU A 142 -7.23 11.05 -3.57
C LEU A 142 -7.12 11.22 -2.05
N ARG A 143 -8.25 11.51 -1.41
CA ARG A 143 -8.28 11.71 0.04
C ARG A 143 -8.46 10.38 0.74
N SER A 144 -7.44 9.99 1.48
CA SER A 144 -7.51 8.78 2.30
C SER A 144 -8.28 9.03 3.60
N PRO A 145 -9.07 8.04 4.08
CA PRO A 145 -9.70 8.09 5.40
C PRO A 145 -8.68 7.96 6.55
N THR A 146 -7.48 7.46 6.29
CA THR A 146 -6.43 7.25 7.31
C THR A 146 -5.07 7.75 6.82
N ALA A 147 -4.16 8.04 7.75
CA ALA A 147 -2.80 8.48 7.41
C ALA A 147 -1.95 7.34 6.80
N MET A 148 -2.17 6.10 7.25
CA MET A 148 -1.47 4.92 6.74
C MET A 148 -2.28 4.27 5.63
N ASN A 149 -1.62 3.94 4.51
CA ASN A 149 -2.25 3.33 3.35
C ASN A 149 -1.39 2.23 2.76
N TRP A 150 -2.02 1.29 2.08
CA TRP A 150 -1.35 0.25 1.31
C TRP A 150 -1.76 0.32 -0.15
N ILE A 151 -0.79 0.45 -1.05
CA ILE A 151 -1.00 0.40 -2.50
C ILE A 151 -0.59 -0.99 -3.01
N VAL A 152 -1.45 -1.62 -3.80
CA VAL A 152 -1.19 -2.91 -4.44
C VAL A 152 -1.47 -2.79 -5.94
N ALA A 153 -0.57 -2.14 -6.66
CA ALA A 153 -0.70 -1.98 -8.10
C ALA A 153 -0.52 -3.32 -8.83
N ARG A 154 -1.30 -3.53 -9.88
CA ARG A 154 -1.29 -4.74 -10.70
C ARG A 154 -1.27 -4.37 -12.19
N TYR A 155 -0.41 -5.06 -12.93
CA TYR A 155 -0.20 -4.86 -14.36
C TYR A 155 -0.35 -6.21 -15.06
N ALA A 156 -1.33 -6.35 -15.95
CA ALA A 156 -1.50 -7.59 -16.69
C ALA A 156 -0.24 -7.93 -17.49
N THR A 157 0.10 -9.22 -17.54
CA THR A 157 1.22 -9.72 -18.31
C THR A 157 0.88 -11.04 -18.99
N SER A 158 1.43 -11.25 -20.17
CA SER A 158 1.40 -12.55 -20.87
C SER A 158 2.68 -13.36 -20.62
N GLY A 159 3.56 -12.88 -19.75
CA GLY A 159 4.85 -13.52 -19.47
C GLY A 159 5.86 -13.37 -20.59
N GLY A 160 6.98 -14.12 -20.52
CA GLY A 160 7.98 -14.16 -21.58
C GLY A 160 8.54 -12.77 -21.93
N THR A 161 8.51 -12.40 -23.21
CA THR A 161 9.03 -11.13 -23.73
C THR A 161 8.22 -9.91 -23.28
N ASP A 162 6.97 -10.10 -22.85
CA ASP A 162 6.10 -9.03 -22.35
C ASP A 162 6.57 -8.44 -21.02
N LEU A 163 7.34 -9.20 -20.23
CA LEU A 163 7.84 -8.77 -18.92
C LEU A 163 8.66 -7.47 -19.00
N ALA A 164 9.45 -7.28 -20.06
CA ALA A 164 10.27 -6.08 -20.20
C ALA A 164 9.43 -4.79 -20.28
N GLU A 165 8.30 -4.83 -20.97
CA GLU A 165 7.37 -3.70 -21.04
C GLU A 165 6.71 -3.45 -19.68
N VAL A 166 6.27 -4.51 -19.00
CA VAL A 166 5.69 -4.37 -17.66
C VAL A 166 6.70 -3.79 -16.67
N HIS A 167 7.97 -4.22 -16.71
CA HIS A 167 9.03 -3.64 -15.88
C HIS A 167 9.18 -2.14 -16.15
N SER A 168 9.15 -1.71 -17.42
CA SER A 168 9.20 -0.28 -17.77
C SER A 168 8.02 0.50 -17.20
N LEU A 169 6.81 -0.09 -17.16
CA LEU A 169 5.63 0.53 -16.54
C LEU A 169 5.79 0.61 -15.01
N GLN A 170 6.29 -0.45 -14.39
CA GLN A 170 6.58 -0.46 -12.96
C GLN A 170 7.61 0.63 -12.60
N ASP A 171 8.69 0.77 -13.38
CA ASP A 171 9.75 1.77 -13.11
C ASP A 171 9.26 3.23 -13.25
N ARG A 172 8.21 3.44 -14.04
CA ARG A 172 7.55 4.74 -14.19
C ARG A 172 6.42 4.98 -13.19
N THR A 173 5.99 3.94 -12.46
CA THR A 173 5.03 4.05 -11.34
C THR A 173 5.82 4.47 -10.10
N ARG A 174 5.62 5.71 -9.63
CA ARG A 174 6.46 6.30 -8.59
C ARG A 174 5.64 6.98 -7.51
N LEU A 175 6.24 7.04 -6.33
CA LEU A 175 5.81 7.89 -5.21
C LEU A 175 6.83 9.00 -5.04
N THR A 176 6.35 10.23 -4.89
CA THR A 176 7.19 11.41 -4.70
C THR A 176 6.54 12.27 -3.63
N PRO A 177 7.26 12.69 -2.58
CA PRO A 177 6.74 13.66 -1.62
C PRO A 177 6.20 14.91 -2.31
N LEU A 178 5.12 15.50 -1.81
CA LEU A 178 4.53 16.70 -2.42
C LEU A 178 5.53 17.85 -2.49
N SER A 179 6.32 18.03 -1.44
CA SER A 179 7.38 19.05 -1.38
C SER A 179 8.41 18.89 -2.50
N GLU A 180 8.87 17.66 -2.74
CA GLU A 180 9.79 17.37 -3.85
C GLU A 180 9.13 17.61 -5.22
N TRP A 181 7.86 17.22 -5.37
CA TRP A 181 7.10 17.43 -6.60
C TRP A 181 6.95 18.91 -6.95
N THR A 182 6.73 19.76 -5.97
CA THR A 182 6.56 21.21 -6.16
C THR A 182 7.88 21.96 -6.28
N GLY A 183 9.02 21.32 -6.02
CA GLY A 183 10.33 21.95 -5.97
C GLY A 183 10.54 22.83 -4.73
N ASP A 184 9.74 22.64 -3.70
CA ASP A 184 9.84 23.29 -2.38
C ASP A 184 10.06 22.22 -1.30
N PRO A 185 11.27 21.62 -1.25
CA PRO A 185 11.54 20.55 -0.31
C PRO A 185 11.44 21.12 1.11
N GLN A 186 10.41 20.64 1.82
CA GLN A 186 10.38 20.79 3.28
C GLN A 186 11.55 19.98 3.84
N ASP A 187 12.15 20.42 4.97
CA ASP A 187 13.15 19.61 5.70
C ASP A 187 12.46 18.34 6.27
N TYR A 188 12.07 17.46 5.38
CA TYR A 188 11.54 16.16 5.73
C TYR A 188 12.72 15.19 5.84
N THR A 189 13.19 14.99 7.04
CA THR A 189 13.99 13.80 7.34
C THR A 189 12.98 12.65 7.53
N PRO A 190 12.93 11.66 6.61
CA PRO A 190 12.17 10.45 6.86
C PRO A 190 12.61 9.94 8.22
N GLY A 191 11.67 9.80 9.17
CA GLY A 191 11.98 9.18 10.44
C GLY A 191 12.69 7.86 10.15
N GLU A 192 13.78 7.55 10.85
CA GLU A 192 14.41 6.25 10.72
C GLU A 192 13.32 5.20 10.91
N VAL A 193 13.01 4.46 9.83
CA VAL A 193 12.07 3.35 9.92
C VAL A 193 12.74 2.34 10.85
N PRO A 194 12.19 2.05 12.03
CA PRO A 194 12.78 1.07 12.90
C PRO A 194 12.77 -0.26 12.17
N VAL A 195 13.91 -0.71 11.71
CA VAL A 195 14.08 -2.07 11.25
C VAL A 195 13.90 -2.96 12.47
N ASN A 196 12.70 -3.51 12.65
CA ASN A 196 12.46 -4.48 13.70
C ASN A 196 12.63 -5.90 13.15
N PRO A 197 13.83 -6.51 13.29
CA PRO A 197 14.10 -7.84 12.79
C PRO A 197 13.33 -8.95 13.53
N ALA A 198 12.62 -8.62 14.61
CA ALA A 198 11.95 -9.57 15.48
C ALA A 198 10.47 -9.84 15.11
N VAL A 199 9.92 -9.18 14.09
CA VAL A 199 8.55 -9.46 13.66
C VAL A 199 8.55 -10.70 12.77
N ASP A 200 8.32 -11.87 13.37
CA ASP A 200 8.10 -13.12 12.63
C ASP A 200 6.63 -13.19 12.19
N THR A 201 6.38 -13.00 10.91
CA THR A 201 5.04 -13.07 10.30
C THR A 201 4.46 -14.47 10.25
N ARG A 202 5.26 -15.51 10.48
CA ARG A 202 4.80 -16.89 10.44
C ARG A 202 4.08 -17.31 11.72
N THR A 203 4.14 -16.50 12.76
CA THR A 203 3.42 -16.72 14.01
C THR A 203 2.34 -15.66 14.14
N PRO A 204 1.04 -16.01 13.98
CA PRO A 204 -0.02 -15.06 14.26
C PRO A 204 0.08 -14.59 15.72
N PRO A 205 -0.22 -13.31 16.00
CA PRO A 205 -0.26 -12.83 17.39
C PRO A 205 -1.24 -13.67 18.19
N VAL A 206 -0.76 -14.23 19.31
CA VAL A 206 -1.51 -15.09 20.25
C VAL A 206 -2.53 -14.26 21.03
#